data_c47be05a4bdce447583ae8913dcc7921
#
_entry.id   c47be05a4bdce447583ae8913dcc7921
#
_cell.length_a   1.000
_cell.length_b   1.000
_cell.length_c   1.000
_cell.angle_alpha   90.00
_cell.angle_beta   90.00
_cell.angle_gamma   90.00
#
_symmetry.space_group_name_H-M   'P 1'
#
loop_
_entity.id
_entity.type
_entity.pdbx_description
1 polymer ?
#
loop_
_entity_poly.entity_id
_entity_poly.type
_entity_poly.pdbx_seq_one_letter_code
_entity_poly.pdbx_strand_id
1 'polypeptide(L)'
;ISSVKPYTPLELQGRDIYVREGCYVCHSQMIRPFRSETERYGEYSKAGEFVYDRPFQWGSKRTGPDLAREGTDKLKKSDDWHFRHFREPSSMSEGSIMPAYPFLMEQKIDTASTAAKIGALRKLGTPYAVGYEQFANSELMTQANSIRLNLKISGIEIPADREVIALI
;
A
#
# COMPACT_ATOMS: atom_id res chain seq x y z
N ILE A 1 -14.54 -13.82 -2.93
CA ILE A 1 -14.54 -13.45 -1.50
C ILE A 1 -15.26 -12.11 -1.40
N SER A 2 -16.42 -12.07 -0.75
CA SER A 2 -17.30 -10.90 -0.71
C SER A 2 -16.72 -9.69 0.06
N SER A 3 -15.70 -9.90 0.88
CA SER A 3 -15.03 -8.85 1.65
C SER A 3 -13.95 -8.09 0.86
N VAL A 4 -13.53 -8.59 -0.29
CA VAL A 4 -12.50 -7.93 -1.10
C VAL A 4 -13.12 -6.76 -1.86
N LYS A 5 -12.53 -5.59 -1.68
CA LYS A 5 -12.96 -4.34 -2.31
C LYS A 5 -11.93 -3.88 -3.34
N PRO A 6 -12.35 -3.13 -4.36
CA PRO A 6 -11.42 -2.41 -5.22
C PRO A 6 -10.53 -1.46 -4.41
N TYR A 7 -9.35 -1.18 -4.90
CA TYR A 7 -8.49 -0.15 -4.33
C TYR A 7 -9.19 1.21 -4.30
N THR A 8 -9.08 1.91 -3.19
CA THR A 8 -9.40 3.34 -3.15
C THR A 8 -8.44 4.13 -4.04
N PRO A 9 -8.75 5.38 -4.38
CA PRO A 9 -7.85 6.19 -5.19
C PRO A 9 -6.46 6.36 -4.58
N LEU A 10 -6.34 6.48 -3.25
CA LEU A 10 -5.04 6.60 -2.58
C LEU A 10 -4.28 5.26 -2.58
N GLU A 11 -4.96 4.16 -2.26
CA GLU A 11 -4.36 2.81 -2.31
C GLU A 11 -3.88 2.46 -3.72
N LEU A 12 -4.61 2.88 -4.76
CA LEU A 12 -4.20 2.67 -6.15
C LEU A 12 -2.92 3.43 -6.48
N GLN A 13 -2.75 4.66 -5.98
CA GLN A 13 -1.51 5.41 -6.12
C GLN A 13 -0.37 4.75 -5.34
N GLY A 14 -0.63 4.30 -4.12
CA GLY A 14 0.36 3.55 -3.32
C GLY A 14 0.82 2.28 -4.02
N ARG A 15 -0.11 1.54 -4.64
CA ARG A 15 0.22 0.37 -5.46
C ARG A 15 1.13 0.73 -6.65
N ASP A 16 0.83 1.82 -7.33
CA ASP A 16 1.64 2.25 -8.48
C ASP A 16 3.06 2.65 -8.06
N ILE A 17 3.19 3.34 -6.92
CA ILE A 17 4.49 3.67 -6.32
C ILE A 17 5.23 2.39 -5.91
N TYR A 18 4.55 1.45 -5.24
CA TYR A 18 5.10 0.15 -4.86
C TYR A 18 5.69 -0.62 -6.06
N VAL A 19 4.98 -0.60 -7.20
CA VAL A 19 5.45 -1.24 -8.44
C VAL A 19 6.61 -0.44 -9.05
N ARG A 20 6.50 0.86 -9.11
CA ARG A 20 7.53 1.75 -9.68
C ARG A 20 8.86 1.63 -8.95
N GLU A 21 8.82 1.60 -7.62
CA GLU A 21 10.01 1.49 -6.78
C GLU A 21 10.53 0.06 -6.64
N GLY A 22 9.86 -0.92 -7.25
CA GLY A 22 10.32 -2.30 -7.27
C GLY A 22 10.24 -3.03 -5.93
N CYS A 23 9.37 -2.61 -5.02
CA CYS A 23 9.21 -3.20 -3.68
C CYS A 23 8.93 -4.71 -3.75
N TYR A 24 8.22 -5.15 -4.80
CA TYR A 24 7.92 -6.55 -5.08
C TYR A 24 9.16 -7.42 -5.37
N VAL A 25 10.30 -6.81 -5.62
CA VAL A 25 11.57 -7.56 -5.84
C VAL A 25 12.07 -8.16 -4.51
N CYS A 26 11.82 -7.49 -3.39
CA CYS A 26 12.23 -7.91 -2.06
C CYS A 26 11.06 -8.43 -1.20
N HIS A 27 9.84 -7.95 -1.45
CA HIS A 27 8.63 -8.33 -0.71
C HIS A 27 7.67 -9.13 -1.57
N SER A 28 7.12 -10.20 -1.01
CA SER A 28 5.98 -10.91 -1.58
C SER A 28 4.67 -10.40 -1.00
N GLN A 29 3.56 -10.65 -1.69
CA GLN A 29 2.19 -10.37 -1.22
C GLN A 29 1.32 -11.61 -1.37
N MET A 30 1.82 -12.76 -0.93
CA MET A 30 1.09 -14.03 -0.97
C MET A 30 1.60 -14.97 0.13
N ILE A 31 0.77 -15.25 1.10
CA ILE A 31 1.06 -16.25 2.13
C ILE A 31 0.83 -17.65 1.55
N ARG A 32 1.86 -18.48 1.54
CA ARG A 32 1.79 -19.86 1.06
C ARG A 32 1.12 -20.75 2.11
N PRO A 33 0.50 -21.91 1.72
CA PRO A 33 -0.20 -22.80 2.65
C PRO A 33 0.76 -23.72 3.44
N PHE A 34 1.90 -23.20 3.87
CA PHE A 34 2.85 -23.91 4.71
C PHE A 34 2.66 -23.51 6.17
N ARG A 35 2.78 -24.47 7.07
CA ARG A 35 2.61 -24.26 8.50
C ARG A 35 3.46 -23.11 9.03
N SER A 36 4.74 -23.08 8.65
CA SER A 36 5.66 -22.02 9.07
C SER A 36 5.22 -20.61 8.62
N GLU A 37 4.57 -20.49 7.47
CA GLU A 37 4.05 -19.22 6.98
C GLU A 37 2.75 -18.81 7.67
N THR A 38 1.83 -19.76 7.81
CA THR A 38 0.55 -19.48 8.47
C THR A 38 0.74 -19.19 9.97
N GLU A 39 1.71 -19.81 10.62
CA GLU A 39 2.10 -19.48 11.99
C GLU A 39 2.70 -18.06 12.10
N ARG A 40 3.51 -17.65 11.12
CA ARG A 40 4.15 -16.34 11.09
C ARG A 40 3.19 -15.21 10.72
N TYR A 41 2.50 -15.37 9.59
CA TYR A 41 1.74 -14.28 8.96
C TYR A 41 0.23 -14.36 9.19
N GLY A 42 -0.31 -15.53 9.48
CA GLY A 42 -1.75 -15.79 9.54
C GLY A 42 -2.23 -16.64 8.37
N GLU A 43 -3.53 -16.59 8.07
CA GLU A 43 -4.14 -17.46 7.07
C GLU A 43 -3.49 -17.31 5.68
N TYR A 44 -3.27 -18.44 4.98
CA TYR A 44 -2.72 -18.43 3.63
C TYR A 44 -3.63 -17.69 2.63
N SER A 45 -3.00 -17.11 1.62
CA SER A 45 -3.68 -16.31 0.61
C SER A 45 -4.53 -17.15 -0.32
N LYS A 46 -5.72 -16.66 -0.65
CA LYS A 46 -6.69 -17.29 -1.56
C LYS A 46 -6.76 -16.50 -2.86
N ALA A 47 -6.92 -17.19 -3.98
CA ALA A 47 -6.97 -16.56 -5.31
C ALA A 47 -7.96 -15.39 -5.41
N GLY A 48 -9.11 -15.51 -4.72
CA GLY A 48 -10.12 -14.44 -4.70
C GLY A 48 -9.70 -13.14 -4.01
N GLU A 49 -8.64 -13.15 -3.21
CA GLU A 49 -8.12 -11.92 -2.57
C GLU A 49 -7.52 -10.96 -3.59
N PHE A 50 -7.07 -11.45 -4.74
CA PHE A 50 -6.35 -10.68 -5.76
C PHE A 50 -7.19 -10.32 -6.98
N VAL A 51 -8.50 -10.50 -6.93
CA VAL A 51 -9.39 -10.35 -8.09
C VAL A 51 -9.33 -8.97 -8.75
N TYR A 52 -8.99 -7.93 -7.98
CA TYR A 52 -8.87 -6.55 -8.47
C TYR A 52 -7.42 -6.10 -8.65
N ASP A 53 -6.45 -6.95 -8.33
CA ASP A 53 -5.03 -6.64 -8.49
C ASP A 53 -4.54 -6.99 -9.90
N ARG A 54 -4.12 -5.99 -10.67
CA ARG A 54 -3.76 -6.14 -12.09
C ARG A 54 -2.47 -5.36 -12.41
N PRO A 55 -1.34 -6.08 -12.62
CA PRO A 55 -1.11 -7.51 -12.38
C PRO A 55 -0.95 -7.83 -10.88
N PHE A 56 -1.04 -9.12 -10.55
CA PHE A 56 -0.79 -9.62 -9.21
C PHE A 56 0.63 -9.28 -8.73
N GLN A 57 0.75 -8.89 -7.47
CA GLN A 57 2.04 -8.56 -6.84
C GLN A 57 2.51 -9.69 -5.91
N TRP A 58 2.25 -10.93 -6.26
CA TRP A 58 2.54 -12.07 -5.41
C TRP A 58 4.00 -12.16 -5.00
N GLY A 59 4.94 -12.00 -5.95
CA GLY A 59 6.36 -12.12 -5.71
C GLY A 59 6.80 -13.52 -5.29
N SER A 60 8.05 -13.87 -5.56
CA SER A 60 8.64 -15.16 -5.14
C SER A 60 9.78 -14.96 -4.15
N LYS A 61 10.28 -13.76 -4.00
CA LYS A 61 11.39 -13.42 -3.10
C LYS A 61 10.87 -12.80 -1.82
N ARG A 62 11.58 -13.07 -0.74
CA ARG A 62 11.34 -12.54 0.59
C ARG A 62 12.64 -12.12 1.24
N THR A 63 13.37 -11.24 0.56
CA THR A 63 14.48 -10.52 1.17
C THR A 63 13.96 -9.71 2.36
N GLY A 64 12.78 -9.09 2.19
CA GLY A 64 11.93 -8.58 3.26
C GLY A 64 10.74 -9.51 3.56
N PRO A 65 9.92 -9.21 4.60
CA PRO A 65 8.74 -9.99 4.94
C PRO A 65 7.66 -9.94 3.85
N ASP A 66 6.74 -10.91 3.88
CA ASP A 66 5.51 -10.86 3.08
C ASP A 66 4.55 -9.79 3.63
N LEU A 67 3.95 -8.99 2.74
CA LEU A 67 3.12 -7.85 3.10
C LEU A 67 1.61 -8.12 3.02
N ALA A 68 1.18 -9.32 2.59
CA ALA A 68 -0.25 -9.61 2.37
C ALA A 68 -1.12 -9.51 3.64
N ARG A 69 -0.53 -9.50 4.82
CA ARG A 69 -1.24 -9.46 6.10
C ARG A 69 -0.84 -8.27 6.99
N GLU A 70 -0.13 -7.28 6.46
CA GLU A 70 0.31 -6.10 7.24
C GLU A 70 -0.85 -5.34 7.87
N GLY A 71 -2.03 -5.31 7.24
CA GLY A 71 -3.22 -4.67 7.79
C GLY A 71 -3.95 -5.47 8.89
N THR A 72 -3.49 -6.68 9.25
CA THR A 72 -4.13 -7.50 10.29
C THR A 72 -3.67 -7.09 11.69
N ASP A 73 -4.51 -7.31 12.71
CA ASP A 73 -4.18 -6.96 14.10
C ASP A 73 -2.89 -7.63 14.60
N LYS A 74 -2.50 -8.75 14.00
CA LYS A 74 -1.27 -9.49 14.35
C LYS A 74 -0.01 -8.77 13.88
N LEU A 75 -0.05 -8.12 12.71
CA LEU A 75 1.15 -7.57 12.03
C LEU A 75 1.11 -6.05 11.89
N LYS A 76 -0.06 -5.46 12.04
CA LYS A 76 -0.31 -4.03 11.88
C LYS A 76 0.69 -3.17 12.63
N LYS A 77 1.23 -2.21 11.92
CA LYS A 77 2.07 -1.14 12.47
C LYS A 77 1.32 0.19 12.39
N SER A 78 1.77 1.16 13.17
CA SER A 78 1.22 2.52 13.12
C SER A 78 1.72 3.29 11.91
N ASP A 79 1.00 4.34 11.53
CA ASP A 79 1.35 5.19 10.39
C ASP A 79 2.75 5.81 10.57
N ASP A 80 3.09 6.23 11.78
CA ASP A 80 4.41 6.80 12.10
C ASP A 80 5.52 5.75 12.03
N TRP A 81 5.23 4.49 12.37
CA TRP A 81 6.18 3.40 12.18
C TRP A 81 6.52 3.24 10.70
N HIS A 82 5.50 3.19 9.81
CA HIS A 82 5.71 3.08 8.37
C HIS A 82 6.49 4.28 7.82
N PHE A 83 6.11 5.49 8.22
CA PHE A 83 6.81 6.70 7.82
C PHE A 83 8.31 6.65 8.16
N ARG A 84 8.65 6.31 9.41
CA ARG A 84 10.03 6.20 9.87
C ARG A 84 10.77 5.07 9.16
N HIS A 85 10.07 3.95 8.95
CA HIS A 85 10.64 2.79 8.26
C HIS A 85 11.00 3.10 6.80
N PHE A 86 10.17 3.82 6.06
CA PHE A 86 10.53 4.26 4.70
C PHE A 86 11.65 5.28 4.71
N ARG A 87 11.69 6.15 5.69
CA ARG A 87 12.73 7.17 5.81
C ARG A 87 14.10 6.58 6.16
N GLU A 88 14.13 5.68 7.14
CA GLU A 88 15.34 5.05 7.66
C GLU A 88 15.00 3.65 8.23
N PRO A 89 15.00 2.60 7.39
CA PRO A 89 14.57 1.26 7.81
C PRO A 89 15.35 0.69 8.99
N SER A 90 16.65 0.94 9.05
CA SER A 90 17.52 0.46 10.13
C SER A 90 17.17 1.04 11.49
N SER A 91 16.56 2.22 11.54
CA SER A 91 16.11 2.85 12.80
C SER A 91 14.89 2.14 13.41
N MET A 92 14.09 1.44 12.59
CA MET A 92 12.88 0.73 13.01
C MET A 92 13.08 -0.79 13.10
N SER A 93 14.06 -1.32 12.40
CA SER A 93 14.39 -2.75 12.35
C SER A 93 15.89 -2.91 12.32
N GLU A 94 16.50 -3.24 13.46
CA GLU A 94 17.94 -3.43 13.57
C GLU A 94 18.45 -4.46 12.55
N GLY A 95 19.54 -4.14 11.87
CA GLY A 95 20.11 -4.99 10.83
C GLY A 95 19.32 -5.02 9.50
N SER A 96 18.34 -4.15 9.33
CA SER A 96 17.60 -4.05 8.07
C SER A 96 18.53 -3.72 6.90
N ILE A 97 18.38 -4.50 5.82
CA ILE A 97 19.05 -4.26 4.54
C ILE A 97 18.14 -3.54 3.53
N MET A 98 16.92 -3.19 3.93
CA MET A 98 16.02 -2.39 3.11
C MET A 98 16.65 -1.02 2.86
N PRO A 99 16.72 -0.55 1.61
CA PRO A 99 17.20 0.81 1.34
C PRO A 99 16.26 1.87 1.91
N ALA A 100 16.79 3.03 2.22
CA ALA A 100 15.99 4.18 2.62
C ALA A 100 15.34 4.85 1.38
N TYR A 101 14.13 5.38 1.55
CA TYR A 101 13.35 6.04 0.50
C TYR A 101 12.98 7.48 0.91
N PRO A 102 13.95 8.36 1.26
CA PRO A 102 13.65 9.71 1.75
C PRO A 102 12.95 10.57 0.69
N PHE A 103 13.18 10.32 -0.59
CA PHE A 103 12.54 11.04 -1.68
C PHE A 103 11.00 10.90 -1.71
N LEU A 104 10.44 9.84 -1.14
CA LEU A 104 8.99 9.66 -1.01
C LEU A 104 8.34 10.74 -0.11
N MET A 105 9.12 11.36 0.78
CA MET A 105 8.68 12.48 1.62
C MET A 105 8.68 13.81 0.85
N GLU A 106 9.36 13.87 -0.30
CA GLU A 106 9.51 15.08 -1.10
C GLU A 106 8.63 15.05 -2.36
N GLN A 107 8.52 13.88 -2.99
CA GLN A 107 7.73 13.69 -4.21
C GLN A 107 6.23 13.75 -3.94
N LYS A 108 5.49 14.28 -4.92
CA LYS A 108 4.03 14.42 -4.85
C LYS A 108 3.32 13.28 -5.55
N ILE A 109 2.21 12.86 -4.98
CA ILE A 109 1.29 11.90 -5.60
C ILE A 109 0.81 12.44 -6.95
N ASP A 110 0.84 11.62 -7.98
CA ASP A 110 0.26 11.94 -9.29
C ASP A 110 -1.28 11.84 -9.24
N THR A 111 -1.92 12.95 -8.93
CA THR A 111 -3.39 13.03 -8.93
C THR A 111 -3.99 13.22 -10.33
N ALA A 112 -3.20 13.60 -11.33
CA ALA A 112 -3.71 13.87 -12.68
C ALA A 112 -4.17 12.59 -13.39
N SER A 113 -3.52 11.46 -13.14
CA SER A 113 -3.84 10.17 -13.77
C SER A 113 -4.93 9.37 -13.04
N THR A 114 -5.30 9.72 -11.80
CA THR A 114 -6.17 8.91 -10.93
C THR A 114 -7.53 8.60 -11.56
N ALA A 115 -8.22 9.61 -12.07
CA ALA A 115 -9.53 9.45 -12.70
C ALA A 115 -9.47 8.51 -13.93
N ALA A 116 -8.43 8.67 -14.75
CA ALA A 116 -8.24 7.83 -15.95
C ALA A 116 -7.97 6.36 -15.57
N LYS A 117 -7.15 6.11 -14.54
CA LYS A 117 -6.85 4.78 -14.01
C LYS A 117 -8.13 4.07 -13.52
N ILE A 118 -8.95 4.75 -12.72
CA ILE A 118 -10.22 4.23 -12.23
C ILE A 118 -11.18 3.92 -13.39
N GLY A 119 -11.30 4.82 -14.34
CA GLY A 119 -12.10 4.61 -15.54
C GLY A 119 -11.64 3.40 -16.36
N ALA A 120 -10.33 3.20 -16.49
CA ALA A 120 -9.77 2.02 -17.17
C ALA A 120 -10.07 0.73 -16.40
N LEU A 121 -9.86 0.70 -15.09
CA LEU A 121 -10.15 -0.45 -14.23
C LEU A 121 -11.64 -0.82 -14.27
N ARG A 122 -12.53 0.18 -14.26
CA ARG A 122 -13.98 -0.06 -14.41
C ARG A 122 -14.32 -0.72 -15.73
N LYS A 123 -13.71 -0.28 -16.84
CA LYS A 123 -13.87 -0.94 -18.17
C LYS A 123 -13.37 -2.38 -18.17
N LEU A 124 -12.39 -2.70 -17.34
CA LEU A 124 -11.87 -4.07 -17.14
C LEU A 124 -12.70 -4.90 -16.15
N GLY A 125 -13.85 -4.38 -15.68
CA GLY A 125 -14.78 -5.11 -14.82
C GLY A 125 -14.56 -4.92 -13.32
N THR A 126 -13.69 -3.98 -12.88
CA THR A 126 -13.61 -3.61 -11.48
C THR A 126 -14.88 -2.84 -11.08
N PRO A 127 -15.58 -3.19 -9.98
CA PRO A 127 -16.90 -2.68 -9.65
C PRO A 127 -16.89 -1.28 -9.02
N TYR A 128 -16.19 -0.34 -9.63
CA TYR A 128 -16.34 1.07 -9.28
C TYR A 128 -17.70 1.59 -9.77
N ALA A 129 -18.37 2.41 -8.97
CA ALA A 129 -19.61 3.05 -9.34
C ALA A 129 -19.46 3.92 -10.60
N VAL A 130 -20.52 4.06 -11.37
CA VAL A 130 -20.53 4.96 -12.54
C VAL A 130 -20.32 6.40 -12.05
N GLY A 131 -19.36 7.11 -12.64
CA GLY A 131 -19.03 8.49 -12.26
C GLY A 131 -18.09 8.61 -11.06
N TYR A 132 -17.65 7.49 -10.46
CA TYR A 132 -16.73 7.50 -9.30
C TYR A 132 -15.42 8.25 -9.61
N GLU A 133 -14.95 8.20 -10.85
CA GLU A 133 -13.77 8.91 -11.32
C GLU A 133 -13.81 10.44 -11.08
N GLN A 134 -15.02 11.02 -11.01
CA GLN A 134 -15.18 12.46 -10.75
C GLN A 134 -14.86 12.84 -9.30
N PHE A 135 -14.99 11.89 -8.37
CA PHE A 135 -14.75 12.09 -6.93
C PHE A 135 -13.41 11.53 -6.48
N ALA A 136 -12.69 10.85 -7.37
CA ALA A 136 -11.48 10.11 -7.03
C ALA A 136 -10.42 10.97 -6.31
N ASN A 137 -10.14 12.17 -6.80
CA ASN A 137 -9.14 13.04 -6.20
C ASN A 137 -9.59 13.62 -4.85
N SER A 138 -10.88 13.90 -4.67
CA SER A 138 -11.39 14.39 -3.38
C SER A 138 -11.35 13.29 -2.31
N GLU A 139 -11.67 12.05 -2.68
CA GLU A 139 -11.57 10.90 -1.79
C GLU A 139 -10.11 10.59 -1.44
N LEU A 140 -9.21 10.60 -2.43
CA LEU A 140 -7.78 10.47 -2.22
C LEU A 140 -7.28 11.45 -1.17
N MET A 141 -7.60 12.73 -1.34
CA MET A 141 -7.15 13.78 -0.42
C MET A 141 -7.80 13.66 0.97
N THR A 142 -9.02 13.16 1.06
CA THR A 142 -9.69 12.90 2.35
C THR A 142 -8.96 11.80 3.11
N GLN A 143 -8.66 10.68 2.47
CA GLN A 143 -7.92 9.57 3.06
C GLN A 143 -6.49 10.01 3.43
N ALA A 144 -5.80 10.70 2.53
CA ALA A 144 -4.44 11.21 2.75
C ALA A 144 -4.38 12.19 3.94
N ASN A 145 -5.37 13.06 4.11
CA ASN A 145 -5.45 13.95 5.26
C ASN A 145 -5.69 13.20 6.58
N SER A 146 -6.42 12.09 6.57
CA SER A 146 -6.60 11.24 7.76
C SER A 146 -5.25 10.67 8.22
N ILE A 147 -4.47 10.11 7.31
CA ILE A 147 -3.12 9.59 7.60
C ILE A 147 -2.21 10.74 8.09
N ARG A 148 -2.23 11.89 7.41
CA ARG A 148 -1.47 13.07 7.84
C ARG A 148 -1.79 13.49 9.27
N LEU A 149 -3.06 13.45 9.66
CA LEU A 149 -3.47 13.79 11.04
C LEU A 149 -2.93 12.79 12.06
N ASN A 150 -2.95 11.49 11.75
CA ASN A 150 -2.35 10.47 12.61
C ASN A 150 -0.84 10.69 12.78
N LEU A 151 -0.14 10.99 11.67
CA LEU A 151 1.29 11.32 11.71
C LEU A 151 1.57 12.56 12.56
N LYS A 152 0.71 13.59 12.47
CA LYS A 152 0.84 14.81 13.28
C LYS A 152 0.70 14.53 14.78
N ILE A 153 -0.17 13.62 15.18
CA ILE A 153 -0.30 13.17 16.58
C ILE A 153 1.02 12.57 17.09
N SER A 154 1.75 11.89 16.23
CA SER A 154 3.08 11.32 16.53
C SER A 154 4.25 12.31 16.33
N GLY A 155 3.95 13.61 16.14
CA GLY A 155 4.96 14.67 15.99
C GLY A 155 5.60 14.75 14.61
N ILE A 156 5.00 14.11 13.59
CA ILE A 156 5.49 14.16 12.21
C ILE A 156 4.62 15.14 11.41
N GLU A 157 5.24 16.21 10.93
CA GLU A 157 4.58 17.18 10.05
C GLU A 157 4.99 16.95 8.60
N ILE A 158 4.02 16.60 7.76
CA ILE A 158 4.21 16.38 6.33
C ILE A 158 2.95 16.79 5.55
N PRO A 159 3.08 17.34 4.33
CA PRO A 159 1.92 17.57 3.46
C PRO A 159 1.24 16.26 3.06
N ALA A 160 -0.11 16.28 2.96
CA ALA A 160 -0.89 15.10 2.61
C ALA A 160 -0.67 14.59 1.18
N ASP A 161 -0.11 15.42 0.32
CA ASP A 161 0.15 15.12 -1.10
C ASP A 161 1.49 14.40 -1.35
N ARG A 162 2.17 13.92 -0.31
CA ARG A 162 3.45 13.21 -0.47
C ARG A 162 3.26 11.73 -0.76
N GLU A 163 4.13 11.17 -1.61
CA GLU A 163 4.05 9.78 -2.04
C GLU A 163 4.10 8.77 -0.88
N VAL A 164 4.84 9.08 0.17
CA VAL A 164 4.89 8.22 1.38
C VAL A 164 3.51 8.01 1.99
N ILE A 165 2.61 9.00 1.91
CA ILE A 165 1.24 8.91 2.46
C ILE A 165 0.43 7.84 1.73
N ALA A 166 0.67 7.63 0.44
CA ALA A 166 -0.01 6.61 -0.35
C ALA A 166 0.52 5.18 -0.07
N LEU A 167 1.70 5.06 0.53
CA LEU A 167 2.31 3.78 0.91
C LEU A 167 2.03 3.37 2.36
N ILE A 168 1.57 4.30 3.20
CA ILE A 168 1.10 4.08 4.58
C ILE A 168 -0.33 3.52 4.57
#